data_806dd5a8a580c74f38427eb1027bd2e0
#
_entry.id   806dd5a8a580c74f38427eb1027bd2e0
#
_cell.length_a   1.000
_cell.length_b   1.000
_cell.length_c   1.000
_cell.angle_alpha   90.00
_cell.angle_beta   90.00
_cell.angle_gamma   90.00
#
_symmetry.space_group_name_H-M   'P 1'
#
loop_
_entity.id
_entity.type
_entity.pdbx_description
1 polymer ?
#
loop_
_entity_poly.entity_id
_entity_poly.type
_entity_poly.pdbx_seq_one_letter_code
_entity_poly.pdbx_strand_id
1 'polypeptide(L)'
;MNKKEEAPIKNVRIIGIFAHVDAGKTTTTEAILYFTGRIHRQGNVDEGNTQMDFLQQERERGITIMSAATACHWKGHRINIIDTPGHIDFTAEVVRSIRVIDGAVIVLCGVGGVEPQTEAVWLHANNEHLPRLIFVNKLDRIGADFQRVLAEAQARLTPKAIAVELPIGVESDFRGVVDLLTGQALFWEAGQDDPTPGPVPVEMAQEVARAREHLFDSIAETDETLLLRHLEGEEIALETWQAALRQAVIQGDLVPVLCGVSRNRVGIQFQQRIRLGIQIKHDELDRYGGLSSKEAA
;
A
#
# COMPACT_ATOMS: atom_id res chain seq x y z
N MET A 1 -23.95 -23.76 -11.49
CA MET A 1 -23.84 -22.35 -11.06
C MET A 1 -23.44 -22.38 -9.59
N ASN A 2 -22.15 -22.21 -9.30
CA ASN A 2 -21.67 -22.13 -7.92
C ASN A 2 -22.15 -20.79 -7.34
N LYS A 3 -22.99 -20.82 -6.31
CA LYS A 3 -23.22 -19.66 -5.44
C LYS A 3 -21.85 -19.27 -4.85
N LYS A 4 -21.24 -18.19 -5.35
CA LYS A 4 -20.13 -17.54 -4.64
C LYS A 4 -20.71 -17.12 -3.30
N GLU A 5 -20.28 -17.73 -2.20
CA GLU A 5 -20.61 -17.27 -0.86
C GLU A 5 -20.21 -15.80 -0.78
N GLU A 6 -21.18 -14.93 -0.57
CA GLU A 6 -20.93 -13.53 -0.31
C GLU A 6 -20.15 -13.41 1.00
N ALA A 7 -18.98 -12.82 0.95
CA ALA A 7 -18.19 -12.60 2.15
C ALA A 7 -19.01 -11.78 3.16
N PRO A 8 -19.01 -12.15 4.46
CA PRO A 8 -19.68 -11.35 5.48
C PRO A 8 -19.19 -9.89 5.42
N ILE A 9 -20.06 -8.92 5.68
CA ILE A 9 -19.75 -7.48 5.59
C ILE A 9 -18.48 -7.13 6.37
N LYS A 10 -18.28 -7.73 7.56
CA LYS A 10 -17.06 -7.58 8.35
C LYS A 10 -15.76 -7.99 7.63
N ASN A 11 -15.85 -8.76 6.56
CA ASN A 11 -14.71 -9.22 5.77
C ASN A 11 -14.61 -8.47 4.42
N VAL A 12 -15.43 -7.45 4.19
CA VAL A 12 -15.33 -6.59 3.01
C VAL A 12 -14.39 -5.42 3.31
N ARG A 13 -13.55 -5.03 2.36
CA ARG A 13 -12.63 -3.91 2.41
C ARG A 13 -12.71 -3.12 1.12
N ILE A 14 -12.70 -1.81 1.21
CA ILE A 14 -12.67 -0.93 0.05
C ILE A 14 -11.37 -0.14 0.10
N ILE A 15 -10.49 -0.35 -0.85
CA ILE A 15 -9.21 0.35 -0.93
C ILE A 15 -9.16 1.25 -2.16
N GLY A 16 -8.61 2.44 -2.00
CA GLY A 16 -8.31 3.35 -3.10
C GLY A 16 -6.83 3.32 -3.44
N ILE A 17 -6.51 3.33 -4.74
CA ILE A 17 -5.14 3.47 -5.22
C ILE A 17 -5.01 4.84 -5.87
N PHE A 18 -4.10 5.65 -5.33
CA PHE A 18 -3.87 7.03 -5.75
C PHE A 18 -2.42 7.20 -6.18
N ALA A 19 -2.20 7.96 -7.23
CA ALA A 19 -0.88 8.25 -7.73
C ALA A 19 -0.92 9.48 -8.63
N HIS A 20 0.21 10.14 -8.77
CA HIS A 20 0.44 11.05 -9.90
C HIS A 20 0.45 10.29 -11.22
N VAL A 21 0.22 11.01 -12.32
CA VAL A 21 0.31 10.45 -13.69
C VAL A 21 1.65 9.74 -13.86
N ASP A 22 1.64 8.60 -14.52
CA ASP A 22 2.82 7.76 -14.77
C ASP A 22 3.57 7.23 -13.53
N ALA A 23 3.09 7.37 -12.30
CA ALA A 23 3.71 6.73 -11.14
C ALA A 23 3.53 5.19 -11.12
N GLY A 24 2.64 4.67 -11.96
CA GLY A 24 2.38 3.22 -12.10
C GLY A 24 1.18 2.72 -11.32
N LYS A 25 0.17 3.58 -11.11
CA LYS A 25 -1.08 3.27 -10.42
C LYS A 25 -1.77 2.02 -11.01
N THR A 26 -2.16 2.07 -12.29
CA THR A 26 -2.84 0.96 -12.98
C THR A 26 -1.99 -0.31 -12.99
N THR A 27 -0.68 -0.19 -13.20
CA THR A 27 0.26 -1.33 -13.13
C THR A 27 0.27 -1.97 -11.73
N THR A 28 0.20 -1.15 -10.67
CA THR A 28 0.13 -1.65 -9.28
C THR A 28 -1.19 -2.36 -9.02
N THR A 29 -2.31 -1.80 -9.48
CA THR A 29 -3.64 -2.43 -9.41
C THR A 29 -3.64 -3.78 -10.13
N GLU A 30 -3.16 -3.84 -11.37
CA GLU A 30 -3.05 -5.08 -12.16
C GLU A 30 -2.19 -6.15 -11.45
N ALA A 31 -1.07 -5.74 -10.84
CA ALA A 31 -0.22 -6.66 -10.09
C ALA A 31 -0.93 -7.22 -8.86
N ILE A 32 -1.71 -6.42 -8.12
CA ILE A 32 -2.53 -6.88 -6.99
C ILE A 32 -3.59 -7.88 -7.49
N LEU A 33 -4.27 -7.59 -8.60
CA LEU A 33 -5.26 -8.49 -9.18
C LEU A 33 -4.65 -9.83 -9.63
N TYR A 34 -3.44 -9.79 -10.16
CA TYR A 34 -2.69 -10.99 -10.53
C TYR A 34 -2.37 -11.85 -9.30
N PHE A 35 -1.77 -11.28 -8.25
CA PHE A 35 -1.43 -12.02 -7.03
C PHE A 35 -2.63 -12.56 -6.28
N THR A 36 -3.78 -11.90 -6.37
CA THR A 36 -5.03 -12.38 -5.78
C THR A 36 -5.74 -13.44 -6.63
N GLY A 37 -5.14 -13.84 -7.77
CA GLY A 37 -5.70 -14.82 -8.71
C GLY A 37 -6.97 -14.32 -9.42
N ARG A 38 -7.25 -13.02 -9.37
CA ARG A 38 -8.39 -12.43 -10.07
C ARG A 38 -8.19 -12.41 -11.59
N ILE A 39 -6.95 -12.18 -12.02
CA ILE A 39 -6.51 -12.24 -13.40
C ILE A 39 -5.37 -13.27 -13.53
N HIS A 40 -5.28 -13.93 -14.68
CA HIS A 40 -4.24 -14.93 -14.94
C HIS A 40 -2.97 -14.36 -15.55
N ARG A 41 -3.05 -13.15 -16.08
CA ARG A 41 -1.93 -12.42 -16.67
C ARG A 41 -2.09 -10.94 -16.34
N GLN A 42 -1.02 -10.33 -15.87
CA GLN A 42 -0.97 -8.89 -15.63
C GLN A 42 -1.05 -8.13 -16.96
N GLY A 43 -1.97 -7.17 -17.06
CA GLY A 43 -2.07 -6.28 -18.21
C GLY A 43 -0.92 -5.28 -18.27
N ASN A 44 -0.65 -4.78 -19.44
CA ASN A 44 0.34 -3.73 -19.70
C ASN A 44 -0.37 -2.48 -20.20
N VAL A 45 -0.16 -1.35 -19.53
CA VAL A 45 -0.76 -0.07 -19.91
C VAL A 45 -0.33 0.34 -21.31
N ASP A 46 0.95 0.13 -21.66
CA ASP A 46 1.50 0.48 -22.96
C ASP A 46 0.88 -0.34 -24.11
N GLU A 47 0.37 -1.54 -23.82
CA GLU A 47 -0.31 -2.42 -24.79
C GLU A 47 -1.84 -2.22 -24.78
N GLY A 48 -2.39 -1.39 -23.87
CA GLY A 48 -3.83 -1.12 -23.74
C GLY A 48 -4.66 -2.35 -23.38
N ASN A 49 -4.06 -3.38 -22.73
CA ASN A 49 -4.72 -4.64 -22.39
C ASN A 49 -5.00 -4.81 -20.89
N THR A 50 -4.99 -3.72 -20.11
CA THR A 50 -5.31 -3.71 -18.70
C THR A 50 -6.79 -3.98 -18.42
N GLN A 51 -7.09 -4.61 -17.30
CA GLN A 51 -8.47 -4.86 -16.85
C GLN A 51 -9.17 -3.61 -16.33
N MET A 52 -8.39 -2.62 -15.89
CA MET A 52 -8.92 -1.42 -15.24
C MET A 52 -9.29 -0.31 -16.22
N ASP A 53 -8.67 -0.24 -17.39
CA ASP A 53 -8.95 0.77 -18.41
C ASP A 53 -10.10 0.30 -19.32
N PHE A 54 -11.34 0.73 -19.00
CA PHE A 54 -12.55 0.29 -19.73
C PHE A 54 -12.81 1.12 -20.98
N LEU A 55 -12.47 2.42 -20.94
CA LEU A 55 -12.74 3.32 -22.05
C LEU A 55 -11.66 3.17 -23.14
N GLN A 56 -12.10 3.23 -24.38
CA GLN A 56 -11.16 3.23 -25.50
C GLN A 56 -10.15 4.38 -25.39
N GLN A 57 -10.59 5.56 -24.94
CA GLN A 57 -9.75 6.74 -24.73
C GLN A 57 -8.70 6.54 -23.62
N GLU A 58 -9.01 5.76 -22.56
CA GLU A 58 -8.06 5.40 -21.52
C GLU A 58 -6.95 4.53 -22.08
N ARG A 59 -7.31 3.52 -22.87
CA ARG A 59 -6.36 2.60 -23.53
C ARG A 59 -5.47 3.30 -24.54
N GLU A 60 -6.04 4.20 -25.36
CA GLU A 60 -5.28 4.95 -26.37
C GLU A 60 -4.32 5.97 -25.76
N ARG A 61 -4.68 6.55 -24.61
CA ARG A 61 -3.88 7.59 -23.94
C ARG A 61 -3.02 7.07 -22.79
N GLY A 62 -3.24 5.82 -22.34
CA GLY A 62 -2.56 5.22 -21.19
C GLY A 62 -2.86 5.92 -19.84
N ILE A 63 -4.04 6.59 -19.74
CA ILE A 63 -4.44 7.32 -18.52
C ILE A 63 -5.83 6.88 -18.09
N THR A 64 -6.05 6.75 -16.77
CA THR A 64 -7.38 6.51 -16.20
C THR A 64 -8.17 7.82 -16.20
N ILE A 65 -9.36 7.81 -16.78
CA ILE A 65 -10.27 8.97 -16.86
C ILE A 65 -11.39 8.85 -15.83
N MET A 66 -11.96 7.65 -15.68
CA MET A 66 -13.03 7.36 -14.72
C MET A 66 -12.55 6.42 -13.64
N SER A 67 -13.04 6.59 -12.42
CA SER A 67 -12.77 5.65 -11.33
C SER A 67 -13.33 4.28 -11.68
N ALA A 68 -12.45 3.27 -11.71
CA ALA A 68 -12.78 1.89 -11.98
C ALA A 68 -12.82 1.09 -10.68
N ALA A 69 -13.85 0.27 -10.50
CA ALA A 69 -13.98 -0.59 -9.34
C ALA A 69 -13.86 -2.06 -9.74
N THR A 70 -12.98 -2.77 -9.07
CA THR A 70 -12.86 -4.23 -9.22
C THR A 70 -12.81 -4.91 -7.87
N ALA A 71 -13.12 -6.20 -7.82
CA ALA A 71 -13.08 -6.96 -6.57
C ALA A 71 -12.16 -8.17 -6.70
N CYS A 72 -11.36 -8.37 -5.68
CA CYS A 72 -10.56 -9.58 -5.52
C CYS A 72 -10.80 -10.20 -4.13
N HIS A 73 -10.31 -11.43 -3.93
CA HIS A 73 -10.43 -12.15 -2.67
C HIS A 73 -9.05 -12.48 -2.13
N TRP A 74 -8.85 -12.21 -0.85
CA TRP A 74 -7.58 -12.50 -0.19
C TRP A 74 -7.76 -12.89 1.26
N LYS A 75 -7.21 -14.04 1.66
CA LYS A 75 -7.23 -14.54 3.06
C LYS A 75 -8.59 -14.40 3.76
N GLY A 76 -9.67 -14.78 3.06
CA GLY A 76 -11.04 -14.72 3.59
C GLY A 76 -11.69 -13.32 3.54
N HIS A 77 -11.02 -12.32 2.97
CA HIS A 77 -11.58 -10.99 2.76
C HIS A 77 -11.93 -10.77 1.29
N ARG A 78 -13.01 -10.04 1.05
CA ARG A 78 -13.32 -9.44 -0.24
C ARG A 78 -12.74 -8.02 -0.25
N ILE A 79 -11.86 -7.75 -1.18
CA ILE A 79 -11.21 -6.44 -1.35
C ILE A 79 -11.78 -5.81 -2.62
N ASN A 80 -12.49 -4.71 -2.47
CA ASN A 80 -12.92 -3.87 -3.58
C ASN A 80 -11.84 -2.80 -3.79
N ILE A 81 -11.23 -2.79 -4.95
CA ILE A 81 -10.18 -1.83 -5.32
C ILE A 81 -10.84 -0.75 -6.17
N ILE A 82 -10.68 0.50 -5.76
CA ILE A 82 -11.08 1.67 -6.54
C ILE A 82 -9.81 2.27 -7.12
N ASP A 83 -9.65 2.15 -8.43
CA ASP A 83 -8.60 2.80 -9.19
C ASP A 83 -9.07 4.18 -9.61
N THR A 84 -8.41 5.24 -9.16
CA THR A 84 -8.83 6.63 -9.35
C THR A 84 -8.04 7.29 -10.48
N PRO A 85 -8.61 8.29 -11.18
CA PRO A 85 -7.84 9.06 -12.16
C PRO A 85 -6.62 9.72 -11.54
N GLY A 86 -5.49 9.67 -12.26
CA GLY A 86 -4.25 10.30 -11.84
C GLY A 86 -4.08 11.75 -12.30
N HIS A 87 -5.02 12.34 -13.04
CA HIS A 87 -4.90 13.67 -13.62
C HIS A 87 -5.64 14.72 -12.78
N ILE A 88 -5.08 15.94 -12.67
CA ILE A 88 -5.63 17.02 -11.85
C ILE A 88 -7.06 17.41 -12.25
N ASP A 89 -7.39 17.31 -13.53
CA ASP A 89 -8.72 17.65 -14.06
C ASP A 89 -9.83 16.74 -13.51
N PHE A 90 -9.46 15.58 -12.95
CA PHE A 90 -10.39 14.60 -12.40
C PHE A 90 -10.42 14.58 -10.86
N THR A 91 -9.96 15.63 -10.20
CA THR A 91 -9.92 15.73 -8.73
C THR A 91 -11.29 15.48 -8.09
N ALA A 92 -12.39 15.86 -8.75
CA ALA A 92 -13.75 15.62 -8.24
C ALA A 92 -14.07 14.12 -8.09
N GLU A 93 -13.59 13.26 -9.00
CA GLU A 93 -13.74 11.80 -8.92
C GLU A 93 -12.89 11.22 -7.78
N VAL A 94 -11.69 11.75 -7.58
CA VAL A 94 -10.81 11.39 -6.46
C VAL A 94 -11.49 11.69 -5.12
N VAL A 95 -12.04 12.90 -4.94
CA VAL A 95 -12.73 13.31 -3.71
C VAL A 95 -13.96 12.45 -3.42
N ARG A 96 -14.74 12.10 -4.44
CA ARG A 96 -15.88 11.20 -4.29
C ARG A 96 -15.45 9.80 -3.84
N SER A 97 -14.37 9.29 -4.41
CA SER A 97 -13.83 7.97 -4.07
C SER A 97 -13.31 7.91 -2.63
N ILE A 98 -12.64 8.96 -2.15
CA ILE A 98 -12.08 9.02 -0.79
C ILE A 98 -13.15 8.80 0.29
N ARG A 99 -14.39 9.23 0.06
CA ARG A 99 -15.49 9.11 1.04
C ARG A 99 -15.98 7.68 1.28
N VAL A 100 -15.75 6.79 0.33
CA VAL A 100 -16.29 5.41 0.37
C VAL A 100 -15.22 4.35 0.61
N ILE A 101 -13.94 4.72 0.70
CA ILE A 101 -12.84 3.78 0.92
C ILE A 101 -12.46 3.69 2.40
N ASP A 102 -11.99 2.51 2.79
CA ASP A 102 -11.54 2.20 4.16
C ASP A 102 -10.05 2.52 4.37
N GLY A 103 -9.29 2.59 3.29
CA GLY A 103 -7.86 2.91 3.32
C GLY A 103 -7.28 3.18 1.94
N ALA A 104 -6.14 3.85 1.89
CA ALA A 104 -5.50 4.29 0.66
C ALA A 104 -4.09 3.72 0.48
N VAL A 105 -3.75 3.42 -0.76
CA VAL A 105 -2.39 3.18 -1.23
C VAL A 105 -1.96 4.37 -2.07
N ILE A 106 -0.96 5.11 -1.61
CA ILE A 106 -0.37 6.23 -2.33
C ILE A 106 0.87 5.74 -3.05
N VAL A 107 0.81 5.67 -4.37
CA VAL A 107 1.93 5.21 -5.19
C VAL A 107 2.78 6.40 -5.60
N LEU A 108 4.05 6.39 -5.18
CA LEU A 108 5.06 7.37 -5.57
C LEU A 108 6.01 6.77 -6.60
N CYS A 109 6.52 7.60 -7.51
CA CYS A 109 7.57 7.18 -8.44
C CYS A 109 8.94 7.33 -7.77
N GLY A 110 9.78 6.29 -7.81
CA GLY A 110 11.15 6.34 -7.28
C GLY A 110 12.02 7.43 -7.90
N VAL A 111 11.70 7.83 -9.14
CA VAL A 111 12.38 8.94 -9.85
C VAL A 111 11.72 10.29 -9.58
N GLY A 112 10.37 10.38 -9.73
CA GLY A 112 9.63 11.64 -9.60
C GLY A 112 9.42 12.09 -8.14
N GLY A 113 9.38 11.16 -7.20
CA GLY A 113 9.15 11.49 -5.78
C GLY A 113 7.73 11.98 -5.50
N VAL A 114 7.62 12.98 -4.61
CA VAL A 114 6.35 13.60 -4.24
C VAL A 114 6.02 14.72 -5.23
N GLU A 115 4.92 14.60 -5.93
CA GLU A 115 4.44 15.56 -6.92
C GLU A 115 3.21 16.35 -6.44
N PRO A 116 2.92 17.54 -7.01
CA PRO A 116 1.84 18.43 -6.50
C PRO A 116 0.47 17.75 -6.41
N GLN A 117 0.17 16.84 -7.34
CA GLN A 117 -1.09 16.09 -7.30
C GLN A 117 -1.16 15.12 -6.12
N THR A 118 -0.04 14.52 -5.74
CA THR A 118 0.05 13.68 -4.54
C THR A 118 -0.27 14.49 -3.29
N GLU A 119 0.24 15.73 -3.19
CA GLU A 119 -0.06 16.63 -2.07
C GLU A 119 -1.55 16.97 -1.99
N ALA A 120 -2.19 17.24 -3.14
CA ALA A 120 -3.63 17.53 -3.19
C ALA A 120 -4.48 16.34 -2.72
N VAL A 121 -4.18 15.12 -3.20
CA VAL A 121 -4.85 13.89 -2.76
C VAL A 121 -4.60 13.62 -1.27
N TRP A 122 -3.36 13.85 -0.83
CA TRP A 122 -2.97 13.70 0.57
C TRP A 122 -3.79 14.59 1.50
N LEU A 123 -3.99 15.85 1.12
CA LEU A 123 -4.81 16.80 1.88
C LEU A 123 -6.27 16.32 2.00
N HIS A 124 -6.86 15.83 0.91
CA HIS A 124 -8.21 15.27 0.96
C HIS A 124 -8.29 14.03 1.86
N ALA A 125 -7.29 13.16 1.81
CA ALA A 125 -7.22 11.97 2.67
C ALA A 125 -7.04 12.35 4.15
N ASN A 126 -6.33 13.45 4.47
CA ASN A 126 -6.22 13.99 5.83
C ASN A 126 -7.59 14.44 6.37
N ASN A 127 -8.36 15.16 5.56
CA ASN A 127 -9.67 15.68 5.95
C ASN A 127 -10.66 14.55 6.29
N GLU A 128 -10.53 13.41 5.66
CA GLU A 128 -11.37 12.23 5.90
C GLU A 128 -10.75 11.23 6.90
N HIS A 129 -9.61 11.57 7.53
CA HIS A 129 -8.87 10.72 8.48
C HIS A 129 -8.61 9.31 7.93
N LEU A 130 -8.28 9.24 6.64
CA LEU A 130 -8.17 7.98 5.92
C LEU A 130 -6.84 7.29 6.24
N PRO A 131 -6.85 6.07 6.80
CA PRO A 131 -5.65 5.26 6.96
C PRO A 131 -4.97 5.03 5.60
N ARG A 132 -3.64 5.12 5.57
CA ARG A 132 -2.92 5.02 4.30
C ARG A 132 -1.53 4.45 4.46
N LEU A 133 -1.04 3.93 3.35
CA LEU A 133 0.36 3.55 3.18
C LEU A 133 0.92 4.18 1.91
N ILE A 134 2.24 4.31 1.84
CA ILE A 134 2.97 4.78 0.66
C ILE A 134 3.67 3.57 0.03
N PHE A 135 3.63 3.50 -1.29
CA PHE A 135 4.40 2.55 -2.08
C PHE A 135 5.30 3.28 -3.07
N VAL A 136 6.62 3.19 -2.86
CA VAL A 136 7.61 3.74 -3.78
C VAL A 136 7.86 2.73 -4.89
N ASN A 137 7.35 3.04 -6.08
CA ASN A 137 7.36 2.20 -7.26
C ASN A 137 8.46 2.61 -8.24
N LYS A 138 8.77 1.74 -9.22
CA LYS A 138 9.73 1.98 -10.30
C LYS A 138 11.16 2.15 -9.79
N LEU A 139 11.56 1.39 -8.79
CA LEU A 139 12.93 1.42 -8.27
C LEU A 139 13.96 0.80 -9.21
N ASP A 140 13.52 0.16 -10.29
CA ASP A 140 14.33 -0.36 -11.39
C ASP A 140 14.72 0.69 -12.43
N ARG A 141 14.23 1.92 -12.32
CA ARG A 141 14.51 3.00 -13.27
C ARG A 141 15.76 3.77 -12.91
N ILE A 142 16.48 4.25 -13.93
CA ILE A 142 17.62 5.15 -13.77
C ILE A 142 17.18 6.44 -13.06
N GLY A 143 17.92 6.84 -12.03
CA GLY A 143 17.61 8.00 -11.18
C GLY A 143 16.59 7.70 -10.07
N ALA A 144 16.18 6.45 -9.87
CA ALA A 144 15.34 6.06 -8.75
C ALA A 144 16.13 6.06 -7.43
N ASP A 145 15.57 6.71 -6.41
CA ASP A 145 16.18 6.83 -5.09
C ASP A 145 15.11 6.76 -4.00
N PHE A 146 15.08 5.63 -3.29
CA PHE A 146 14.12 5.39 -2.22
C PHE A 146 14.31 6.33 -1.03
N GLN A 147 15.56 6.58 -0.60
CA GLN A 147 15.83 7.41 0.56
C GLN A 147 15.44 8.87 0.32
N ARG A 148 15.71 9.39 -0.89
CA ARG A 148 15.25 10.71 -1.30
C ARG A 148 13.73 10.82 -1.29
N VAL A 149 13.01 9.83 -1.86
CA VAL A 149 11.54 9.83 -1.89
C VAL A 149 10.94 9.71 -0.50
N LEU A 150 11.54 8.90 0.40
CA LEU A 150 11.15 8.82 1.80
C LEU A 150 11.30 10.18 2.50
N ALA A 151 12.44 10.83 2.34
CA ALA A 151 12.69 12.15 2.92
C ALA A 151 11.73 13.22 2.37
N GLU A 152 11.42 13.20 1.07
CA GLU A 152 10.40 14.06 0.47
C GLU A 152 9.01 13.80 1.05
N ALA A 153 8.62 12.53 1.24
CA ALA A 153 7.35 12.17 1.86
C ALA A 153 7.27 12.67 3.31
N GLN A 154 8.36 12.54 4.07
CA GLN A 154 8.44 13.07 5.43
C GLN A 154 8.34 14.60 5.49
N ALA A 155 8.98 15.30 4.58
CA ALA A 155 8.99 16.77 4.56
C ALA A 155 7.70 17.39 4.01
N ARG A 156 7.08 16.77 2.98
CA ARG A 156 5.99 17.38 2.21
C ARG A 156 4.61 16.78 2.51
N LEU A 157 4.55 15.52 2.92
CA LEU A 157 3.28 14.84 3.18
C LEU A 157 3.03 14.68 4.68
N THR A 158 3.93 14.01 5.38
CA THR A 158 3.82 13.81 6.84
C THR A 158 5.14 13.34 7.45
N PRO A 159 5.57 13.91 8.60
CA PRO A 159 6.73 13.41 9.33
C PRO A 159 6.53 11.99 9.90
N LYS A 160 5.28 11.49 9.92
CA LYS A 160 4.91 10.15 10.38
C LYS A 160 5.20 9.04 9.34
N ALA A 161 5.75 9.38 8.17
CA ALA A 161 6.14 8.41 7.16
C ALA A 161 7.37 7.60 7.63
N ILE A 162 7.23 6.27 7.71
CA ILE A 162 8.26 5.37 8.24
C ILE A 162 8.51 4.22 7.28
N ALA A 163 9.78 3.95 6.95
CA ALA A 163 10.12 2.79 6.14
C ALA A 163 9.82 1.49 6.88
N VAL A 164 9.12 0.58 6.24
CA VAL A 164 8.91 -0.80 6.72
C VAL A 164 9.62 -1.81 5.83
N GLU A 165 10.17 -1.35 4.73
CA GLU A 165 11.05 -2.08 3.80
C GLU A 165 12.18 -1.19 3.33
N LEU A 166 13.32 -1.81 3.04
CA LEU A 166 14.43 -1.17 2.33
C LEU A 166 14.70 -1.91 1.02
N PRO A 167 14.99 -1.21 -0.09
CA PRO A 167 15.33 -1.84 -1.35
C PRO A 167 16.72 -2.50 -1.29
N ILE A 168 16.86 -3.66 -1.95
CA ILE A 168 18.15 -4.33 -2.16
C ILE A 168 18.61 -4.06 -3.58
N GLY A 169 19.69 -3.30 -3.72
CA GLY A 169 20.17 -2.81 -5.01
C GLY A 169 19.46 -1.52 -5.44
N VAL A 170 19.93 -0.94 -6.52
CA VAL A 170 19.44 0.31 -7.10
C VAL A 170 19.28 0.15 -8.60
N GLU A 171 18.30 0.83 -9.19
CA GLU A 171 18.06 0.84 -10.64
C GLU A 171 18.01 -0.58 -11.24
N SER A 172 18.85 -0.87 -12.24
CA SER A 172 18.92 -2.19 -12.88
C SER A 172 19.34 -3.32 -11.94
N ASP A 173 20.01 -3.00 -10.84
CA ASP A 173 20.46 -3.95 -9.82
C ASP A 173 19.43 -4.19 -8.71
N PHE A 174 18.25 -3.54 -8.79
CA PHE A 174 17.16 -3.78 -7.87
C PHE A 174 16.66 -5.23 -7.97
N ARG A 175 16.86 -6.00 -6.90
CA ARG A 175 16.63 -7.46 -6.86
C ARG A 175 15.75 -7.95 -5.73
N GLY A 176 15.33 -7.03 -4.84
CA GLY A 176 14.54 -7.44 -3.70
C GLY A 176 14.35 -6.35 -2.66
N VAL A 177 13.84 -6.75 -1.51
CA VAL A 177 13.62 -5.86 -0.37
C VAL A 177 14.05 -6.53 0.94
N VAL A 178 14.45 -5.73 1.92
CA VAL A 178 14.58 -6.17 3.32
C VAL A 178 13.31 -5.78 4.06
N ASP A 179 12.63 -6.77 4.63
CA ASP A 179 11.53 -6.56 5.55
C ASP A 179 12.06 -6.15 6.92
N LEU A 180 11.81 -4.91 7.32
CA LEU A 180 12.34 -4.37 8.58
C LEU A 180 11.65 -4.95 9.83
N LEU A 181 10.41 -5.41 9.75
CA LEU A 181 9.75 -6.06 10.89
C LEU A 181 10.38 -7.42 11.22
N THR A 182 10.58 -8.24 10.19
CA THR A 182 11.16 -9.58 10.37
C THR A 182 12.70 -9.57 10.35
N GLY A 183 13.32 -8.55 9.73
CA GLY A 183 14.76 -8.52 9.49
C GLY A 183 15.22 -9.47 8.39
N GLN A 184 14.31 -9.93 7.54
CA GLN A 184 14.59 -10.90 6.49
C GLN A 184 14.71 -10.21 5.13
N ALA A 185 15.72 -10.60 4.34
CA ALA A 185 15.81 -10.20 2.94
C ALA A 185 14.97 -11.14 2.07
N LEU A 186 14.28 -10.54 1.10
CA LEU A 186 13.42 -11.21 0.14
C LEU A 186 13.93 -10.88 -1.27
N PHE A 187 14.36 -11.91 -2.01
CA PHE A 187 14.91 -11.77 -3.34
C PHE A 187 13.95 -12.32 -4.39
N TRP A 188 13.84 -11.64 -5.54
CA TRP A 188 13.09 -12.14 -6.69
C TRP A 188 14.03 -12.50 -7.82
N GLU A 189 13.89 -13.72 -8.31
CA GLU A 189 14.54 -14.15 -9.54
C GLU A 189 13.67 -13.83 -10.74
N ALA A 190 14.30 -13.61 -11.89
CA ALA A 190 13.58 -13.29 -13.12
C ALA A 190 12.58 -14.40 -13.46
N GLY A 191 11.30 -14.02 -13.61
CA GLY A 191 10.21 -14.94 -13.92
C GLY A 191 9.58 -15.66 -12.73
N GLN A 192 10.02 -15.40 -11.51
CA GLN A 192 9.38 -15.90 -10.30
C GLN A 192 8.45 -14.86 -9.69
N ASP A 193 7.29 -15.32 -9.25
CA ASP A 193 6.30 -14.46 -8.58
C ASP A 193 6.52 -14.41 -7.06
N ASP A 194 6.99 -15.50 -6.47
CA ASP A 194 7.26 -15.59 -5.04
C ASP A 194 8.73 -15.31 -4.73
N PRO A 195 9.03 -14.53 -3.68
CA PRO A 195 10.39 -14.25 -3.29
C PRO A 195 11.06 -15.45 -2.62
N THR A 196 12.36 -15.54 -2.78
CA THR A 196 13.20 -16.45 -2.02
C THR A 196 13.77 -15.71 -0.81
N PRO A 197 13.50 -16.17 0.44
CA PRO A 197 14.11 -15.60 1.62
C PRO A 197 15.63 -15.85 1.65
N GLY A 198 16.37 -14.82 2.11
CA GLY A 198 17.83 -14.93 2.23
C GLY A 198 18.38 -14.03 3.33
N PRO A 199 19.70 -14.08 3.56
CA PRO A 199 20.35 -13.20 4.52
C PRO A 199 20.37 -11.76 3.99
N VAL A 200 20.33 -10.80 4.92
CA VAL A 200 20.57 -9.39 4.59
C VAL A 200 21.99 -9.24 4.03
N PRO A 201 22.15 -8.54 2.89
CA PRO A 201 23.48 -8.26 2.34
C PRO A 201 24.38 -7.58 3.37
N VAL A 202 25.64 -8.01 3.45
CA VAL A 202 26.58 -7.54 4.48
C VAL A 202 26.76 -6.01 4.42
N GLU A 203 26.78 -5.47 3.22
CA GLU A 203 26.87 -4.03 2.95
C GLU A 203 25.68 -3.23 3.49
N MET A 204 24.52 -3.84 3.63
CA MET A 204 23.31 -3.22 4.15
C MET A 204 23.10 -3.41 5.65
N ALA A 205 23.91 -4.26 6.31
CA ALA A 205 23.67 -4.68 7.69
C ALA A 205 23.52 -3.50 8.66
N GLN A 206 24.36 -2.48 8.53
CA GLN A 206 24.34 -1.30 9.39
C GLN A 206 23.13 -0.40 9.11
N GLU A 207 22.77 -0.20 7.83
CA GLU A 207 21.60 0.57 7.43
C GLU A 207 20.32 -0.12 7.91
N VAL A 208 20.20 -1.42 7.70
CA VAL A 208 19.05 -2.22 8.15
C VAL A 208 18.92 -2.18 9.68
N ALA A 209 20.03 -2.31 10.42
CA ALA A 209 19.99 -2.23 11.88
C ALA A 209 19.43 -0.89 12.37
N ARG A 210 19.91 0.24 11.83
CA ARG A 210 19.43 1.57 12.18
C ARG A 210 17.96 1.79 11.77
N ALA A 211 17.59 1.33 10.58
CA ALA A 211 16.21 1.48 10.10
C ALA A 211 15.22 0.65 10.94
N ARG A 212 15.66 -0.55 11.39
CA ARG A 212 14.86 -1.39 12.31
C ARG A 212 14.69 -0.75 13.68
N GLU A 213 15.77 -0.24 14.26
CA GLU A 213 15.74 0.49 15.53
C GLU A 213 14.73 1.66 15.43
N HIS A 214 14.89 2.51 14.43
CA HIS A 214 13.99 3.63 14.20
C HIS A 214 12.52 3.21 13.98
N LEU A 215 12.27 2.10 13.27
CA LEU A 215 10.93 1.57 13.07
C LEU A 215 10.31 1.11 14.39
N PHE A 216 11.04 0.34 15.21
CA PHE A 216 10.53 -0.17 16.48
C PHE A 216 10.33 0.95 17.50
N ASP A 217 11.22 1.93 17.58
CA ASP A 217 11.06 3.12 18.42
C ASP A 217 9.80 3.89 18.03
N SER A 218 9.62 4.15 16.71
CA SER A 218 8.44 4.86 16.21
C SER A 218 7.12 4.11 16.48
N ILE A 219 7.13 2.77 16.42
CA ILE A 219 5.95 1.96 16.78
C ILE A 219 5.71 2.03 18.30
N ALA A 220 6.76 1.90 19.11
CA ALA A 220 6.64 1.92 20.56
C ALA A 220 6.08 3.26 21.07
N GLU A 221 6.49 4.38 20.47
CA GLU A 221 6.00 5.72 20.82
C GLU A 221 4.47 5.89 20.64
N THR A 222 3.81 5.01 19.89
CA THR A 222 2.34 5.07 19.69
C THR A 222 1.55 4.36 20.79
N ASP A 223 2.20 3.60 21.69
CA ASP A 223 1.56 2.84 22.77
C ASP A 223 2.43 2.90 24.05
N GLU A 224 1.93 3.54 25.09
CA GLU A 224 2.68 3.77 26.34
C GLU A 224 3.15 2.46 26.99
N THR A 225 2.33 1.41 26.96
CA THR A 225 2.69 0.11 27.53
C THR A 225 3.81 -0.56 26.72
N LEU A 226 3.72 -0.47 25.39
CA LEU A 226 4.72 -1.03 24.50
C LEU A 226 6.04 -0.25 24.61
N LEU A 227 5.97 1.08 24.77
CA LEU A 227 7.15 1.93 24.96
C LEU A 227 7.91 1.55 26.24
N LEU A 228 7.22 1.38 27.35
CA LEU A 228 7.86 0.98 28.62
C LEU A 228 8.58 -0.36 28.48
N ARG A 229 7.92 -1.38 27.92
CA ARG A 229 8.51 -2.71 27.69
C ARG A 229 9.72 -2.65 26.76
N HIS A 230 9.64 -1.83 25.71
CA HIS A 230 10.73 -1.64 24.75
C HIS A 230 11.95 -0.97 25.43
N LEU A 231 11.73 0.07 26.25
CA LEU A 231 12.79 0.76 26.98
C LEU A 231 13.44 -0.11 28.07
N GLU A 232 12.67 -1.03 28.66
CA GLU A 232 13.17 -2.03 29.63
C GLU A 232 13.97 -3.16 28.94
N GLY A 233 14.01 -3.19 27.61
CA GLY A 233 14.72 -4.20 26.83
C GLY A 233 14.05 -5.57 26.84
N GLU A 234 12.74 -5.62 27.08
CA GLU A 234 11.98 -6.87 26.98
C GLU A 234 12.01 -7.43 25.54
N GLU A 235 12.07 -8.73 25.41
CA GLU A 235 11.86 -9.40 24.14
C GLU A 235 10.37 -9.37 23.78
N ILE A 236 10.03 -8.58 22.76
CA ILE A 236 8.64 -8.38 22.33
C ILE A 236 8.39 -9.21 21.05
N ALA A 237 7.35 -10.05 21.10
CA ALA A 237 6.98 -10.91 19.97
C ALA A 237 6.63 -10.10 18.71
N LEU A 238 6.97 -10.65 17.53
CA LEU A 238 6.71 -10.01 16.24
C LEU A 238 5.23 -9.67 16.02
N GLU A 239 4.32 -10.53 16.47
CA GLU A 239 2.88 -10.33 16.38
C GLU A 239 2.41 -9.09 17.16
N THR A 240 3.05 -8.80 18.29
CA THR A 240 2.78 -7.59 19.08
C THR A 240 3.20 -6.33 18.32
N TRP A 241 4.40 -6.34 17.74
CA TRP A 241 4.86 -5.23 16.87
C TRP A 241 3.96 -5.03 15.66
N GLN A 242 3.53 -6.10 15.01
CA GLN A 242 2.60 -6.04 13.88
C GLN A 242 1.24 -5.47 14.29
N ALA A 243 0.72 -5.86 15.44
CA ALA A 243 -0.54 -5.36 15.96
C ALA A 243 -0.46 -3.86 16.31
N ALA A 244 0.62 -3.44 16.97
CA ALA A 244 0.86 -2.04 17.31
C ALA A 244 1.03 -1.15 16.06
N LEU A 245 1.87 -1.56 15.10
CA LEU A 245 2.02 -0.84 13.84
C LEU A 245 0.67 -0.69 13.12
N ARG A 246 -0.12 -1.77 13.07
CA ARG A 246 -1.45 -1.72 12.46
C ARG A 246 -2.35 -0.72 13.15
N GLN A 247 -2.40 -0.71 14.49
CA GLN A 247 -3.21 0.23 15.25
C GLN A 247 -2.77 1.66 15.00
N ALA A 248 -1.46 1.93 15.01
CA ALA A 248 -0.88 3.23 14.70
C ALA A 248 -1.26 3.73 13.29
N VAL A 249 -1.30 2.83 12.29
CA VAL A 249 -1.72 3.19 10.92
C VAL A 249 -3.21 3.51 10.87
N ILE A 250 -4.06 2.74 11.55
CA ILE A 250 -5.51 2.98 11.61
C ILE A 250 -5.81 4.33 12.27
N GLN A 251 -5.08 4.68 13.32
CA GLN A 251 -5.21 5.96 14.05
C GLN A 251 -4.57 7.14 13.29
N GLY A 252 -3.76 6.86 12.26
CA GLY A 252 -3.02 7.87 11.51
C GLY A 252 -1.79 8.41 12.24
N ASP A 253 -1.24 7.65 13.20
CA ASP A 253 -0.04 7.98 13.94
C ASP A 253 1.23 7.60 13.20
N LEU A 254 1.16 6.57 12.35
CA LEU A 254 2.23 6.18 11.44
C LEU A 254 1.70 5.97 10.03
N VAL A 255 2.58 6.18 9.05
CA VAL A 255 2.32 5.91 7.64
C VAL A 255 3.44 5.01 7.10
N PRO A 256 3.18 3.71 6.91
CA PRO A 256 4.18 2.78 6.38
C PRO A 256 4.59 3.14 4.95
N VAL A 257 5.90 3.10 4.68
CA VAL A 257 6.47 3.27 3.35
C VAL A 257 7.08 1.94 2.91
N LEU A 258 6.55 1.42 1.82
CA LEU A 258 7.00 0.20 1.16
C LEU A 258 7.69 0.53 -0.16
N CYS A 259 8.37 -0.43 -0.73
CA CYS A 259 9.13 -0.22 -1.97
C CYS A 259 9.05 -1.42 -2.91
N GLY A 260 9.19 -1.15 -4.23
CA GLY A 260 9.18 -2.23 -5.21
C GLY A 260 9.09 -1.78 -6.67
N VAL A 261 8.77 -2.76 -7.52
CA VAL A 261 8.58 -2.59 -8.96
C VAL A 261 7.33 -3.32 -9.41
N SER A 262 6.24 -2.58 -9.61
CA SER A 262 4.94 -3.15 -9.97
C SER A 262 4.95 -3.91 -11.29
N ARG A 263 5.74 -3.46 -12.28
CA ARG A 263 5.84 -4.11 -13.58
C ARG A 263 6.40 -5.53 -13.47
N ASN A 264 7.40 -5.72 -12.62
CA ASN A 264 8.09 -6.99 -12.41
C ASN A 264 7.55 -7.75 -11.19
N ARG A 265 6.51 -7.23 -10.55
CA ARG A 265 5.86 -7.80 -9.36
C ARG A 265 6.77 -7.96 -8.13
N VAL A 266 7.87 -7.22 -8.08
CA VAL A 266 8.80 -7.22 -6.96
C VAL A 266 8.29 -6.27 -5.87
N GLY A 267 8.24 -6.74 -4.62
CA GLY A 267 7.79 -5.93 -3.48
C GLY A 267 6.28 -5.69 -3.42
N ILE A 268 5.48 -6.18 -4.39
CA ILE A 268 4.02 -6.00 -4.42
C ILE A 268 3.27 -6.99 -3.52
N GLN A 269 3.94 -7.81 -2.79
CA GLN A 269 3.27 -8.66 -1.81
C GLN A 269 2.66 -7.85 -0.64
N PHE A 270 2.07 -6.68 -0.99
CA PHE A 270 1.16 -5.89 -0.14
C PHE A 270 0.16 -6.74 0.62
N GLN A 271 -0.12 -7.90 0.09
CA GLN A 271 -1.09 -8.86 0.58
C GLN A 271 -0.84 -9.29 2.03
N GLN A 272 0.41 -9.37 2.44
CA GLN A 272 0.74 -9.62 3.85
C GLN A 272 0.64 -8.33 4.67
N ARG A 273 0.79 -7.15 4.04
CA ARG A 273 0.91 -5.83 4.66
C ARG A 273 -0.32 -4.93 4.52
N ILE A 274 -1.23 -5.21 3.59
CA ILE A 274 -2.60 -4.63 3.62
C ILE A 274 -3.26 -4.88 4.99
N ARG A 275 -2.87 -5.96 5.68
CA ARG A 275 -3.24 -6.15 7.08
C ARG A 275 -2.72 -5.05 8.02
N LEU A 276 -1.65 -4.33 7.68
CA LEU A 276 -1.06 -3.31 8.53
C LEU A 276 -1.87 -2.01 8.57
N GLY A 277 -2.68 -1.69 7.57
CA GLY A 277 -3.35 -0.39 7.49
C GLY A 277 -4.79 -0.38 7.00
N ILE A 278 -5.32 -1.51 6.51
CA ILE A 278 -6.67 -1.56 5.95
C ILE A 278 -7.58 -2.41 6.82
N GLN A 279 -7.87 -1.93 8.00
CA GLN A 279 -8.99 -2.37 8.83
C GLN A 279 -9.72 -1.11 9.36
N ILE A 280 -10.64 -0.62 8.74
CA ILE A 280 -12.07 -0.47 8.75
C ILE A 280 -12.61 0.60 9.69
N LYS A 281 -13.25 1.58 9.04
CA LYS A 281 -14.37 2.33 9.65
C LYS A 281 -15.57 1.45 10.09
N HIS A 282 -15.53 0.14 9.92
CA HIS A 282 -16.68 -0.73 10.23
C HIS A 282 -16.90 -0.99 11.73
N ASP A 283 -15.90 -0.77 12.59
CA ASP A 283 -16.15 -0.80 14.03
C ASP A 283 -16.97 0.41 14.53
N GLU A 284 -17.16 1.44 13.68
CA GLU A 284 -18.09 2.54 13.96
C GLU A 284 -19.55 2.22 13.64
N LEU A 285 -19.85 1.21 12.81
CA LEU A 285 -21.23 0.80 12.56
C LEU A 285 -21.93 0.24 13.80
N ASP A 286 -21.18 -0.35 14.73
CA ASP A 286 -21.71 -0.75 16.03
C ASP A 286 -21.99 0.45 16.95
N ARG A 287 -21.43 1.64 16.67
CA ARG A 287 -21.75 2.89 17.39
C ARG A 287 -22.98 3.61 16.86
N TYR A 288 -23.37 3.34 15.63
CA TYR A 288 -24.61 3.92 15.02
C TYR A 288 -25.79 2.96 15.05
N GLY A 289 -25.96 2.23 16.18
CA GLY A 289 -27.17 1.56 16.60
C GLY A 289 -27.88 0.77 15.53
N GLY A 290 -27.92 -0.55 15.69
CA GLY A 290 -28.62 -1.51 14.89
C GLY A 290 -29.93 -1.01 14.29
N LEU A 291 -29.94 -0.79 13.01
CA LEU A 291 -31.14 -0.95 12.21
C LEU A 291 -31.34 -2.46 12.07
N SER A 292 -32.19 -2.98 12.92
CA SER A 292 -32.63 -4.35 12.88
C SER A 292 -33.24 -4.64 11.50
N SER A 293 -32.84 -5.77 10.93
CA SER A 293 -33.36 -6.37 9.68
C SER A 293 -34.87 -6.73 9.73
N LYS A 294 -35.70 -5.86 10.30
CA LYS A 294 -37.15 -6.04 10.44
C LYS A 294 -38.02 -4.98 9.76
N GLU A 295 -37.42 -4.01 9.07
CA GLU A 295 -38.19 -2.97 8.37
C GLU A 295 -37.95 -2.90 6.85
N ALA A 296 -37.58 -4.01 6.22
CA ALA A 296 -37.57 -4.18 4.78
C ALA A 296 -38.30 -5.48 4.43
N ALA A 297 -39.59 -5.50 4.62
CA ALA A 297 -40.54 -6.46 4.03
C ALA A 297 -41.64 -5.70 3.29
#